data_f2ce3d06dd9b74f38560bbb21683760c
#
_entry.id   f2ce3d06dd9b74f38560bbb21683760c
#
_cell.length_a   1.000
_cell.length_b   1.000
_cell.length_c   1.000
_cell.angle_alpha   90.00
_cell.angle_beta   90.00
_cell.angle_gamma   90.00
#
_symmetry.space_group_name_H-M   'P 1'
#
loop_
_entity.id
_entity.type
_entity.pdbx_description
1 polymer ?
#
loop_
_entity_poly.entity_id
_entity_poly.type
_entity_poly.pdbx_seq_one_letter_code
_entity_poly.pdbx_strand_id
1 'polypeptide(L)'
;FRSTAQLFSEDMEKFKAWPHPFEKFATKAGYCYDYPGRFDDCMSFDITSSYPHHIMMFNISPETVVRHPTKAQIESGEVIMSDVAEVGFLRTDDAILPNIVKKVFAERKIWKDKEEEAKIAGDKDMENLCHNRQMTKKLIINSVYGVSLAGSFHLYNPDCARAICRCARVTLRDWLSKCC
;
A
#
# COMPACT_ATOMS: atom_id res chain seq x y z
N PHE A 1 1.55 37.83 -4.41
CA PHE A 1 1.16 36.47 -4.83
C PHE A 1 2.42 35.62 -4.82
N ARG A 2 2.51 34.66 -3.88
CA ARG A 2 3.56 33.63 -3.90
C ARG A 2 3.17 32.58 -4.93
N SER A 3 4.13 32.09 -5.70
CA SER A 3 3.86 31.00 -6.64
C SER A 3 3.47 29.73 -5.87
N THR A 4 2.60 28.91 -6.45
CA THR A 4 2.21 27.61 -5.89
C THR A 4 3.41 26.74 -5.54
N ALA A 5 4.50 26.80 -6.33
CA ALA A 5 5.75 26.11 -6.06
C ALA A 5 6.46 26.59 -4.78
N GLN A 6 6.39 27.88 -4.46
CA GLN A 6 6.99 28.43 -3.22
C GLN A 6 6.19 28.04 -1.97
N LEU A 7 4.85 28.07 -2.05
CA LEU A 7 3.99 27.59 -0.96
C LEU A 7 4.22 26.10 -0.69
N PHE A 8 4.34 25.31 -1.75
CA PHE A 8 4.58 23.88 -1.65
C PHE A 8 5.97 23.55 -1.05
N SER A 9 7.01 24.32 -1.38
CA SER A 9 8.35 24.14 -0.82
C SER A 9 8.44 24.47 0.67
N GLU A 10 7.76 25.56 1.11
CA GLU A 10 7.69 25.95 2.52
C GLU A 10 6.92 24.94 3.37
N ASP A 11 5.84 24.38 2.81
CA ASP A 11 5.05 23.34 3.49
C ASP A 11 5.76 22.00 3.52
N MET A 12 6.54 21.67 2.49
CA MET A 12 7.40 20.47 2.49
C MET A 12 8.51 20.57 3.53
N GLU A 13 9.11 21.76 3.76
CA GLU A 13 10.08 21.97 4.84
C GLU A 13 9.42 21.81 6.22
N LYS A 14 8.21 22.35 6.41
CA LYS A 14 7.42 22.12 7.63
C LYS A 14 7.07 20.64 7.80
N PHE A 15 6.74 19.96 6.71
CA PHE A 15 6.45 18.53 6.73
C PHE A 15 7.68 17.68 7.08
N LYS A 16 8.88 18.04 6.58
CA LYS A 16 10.16 17.43 6.94
C LYS A 16 10.55 17.73 8.39
N ALA A 17 10.29 18.94 8.88
CA ALA A 17 10.58 19.39 10.25
C ALA A 17 9.55 18.88 11.28
N TRP A 18 8.44 18.29 10.85
CA TRP A 18 7.44 17.75 11.75
C TRP A 18 8.04 16.60 12.56
N PRO A 19 8.06 16.72 13.92
CA PRO A 19 8.48 15.61 14.77
C PRO A 19 7.50 14.47 14.48
N HIS A 20 7.99 13.41 13.86
CA HIS A 20 7.25 12.27 13.34
C HIS A 20 6.01 11.89 14.19
N PRO A 21 4.83 12.51 14.01
CA PRO A 21 3.62 12.08 14.71
C PRO A 21 3.22 10.66 14.32
N PHE A 22 3.86 10.14 13.28
CA PHE A 22 3.68 8.79 12.77
C PHE A 22 4.14 7.69 13.74
N GLU A 23 5.06 7.95 14.67
CA GLU A 23 5.47 6.96 15.67
C GLU A 23 4.36 6.68 16.70
N LYS A 24 3.61 7.72 17.10
CA LYS A 24 2.46 7.55 18.01
C LYS A 24 1.25 6.87 17.35
N PHE A 25 1.17 6.89 16.01
CA PHE A 25 0.06 6.34 15.23
C PHE A 25 0.44 5.08 14.45
N ALA A 26 1.49 4.36 14.86
CA ALA A 26 2.01 3.19 14.16
C ALA A 26 0.98 2.08 13.85
N THR A 27 -0.17 2.11 14.51
CA THR A 27 -1.27 1.15 14.31
C THR A 27 -2.53 1.76 13.67
N LYS A 28 -2.58 3.08 13.45
CA LYS A 28 -3.74 3.69 12.78
C LYS A 28 -3.53 3.69 11.27
N ALA A 29 -4.39 2.96 10.56
CA ALA A 29 -4.54 3.07 9.12
C ALA A 29 -5.19 4.41 8.76
N GLY A 30 -4.75 5.03 7.65
CA GLY A 30 -5.37 6.25 7.12
C GLY A 30 -5.07 7.49 7.98
N TYR A 31 -3.96 8.13 7.72
CA TYR A 31 -3.70 9.48 8.20
C TYR A 31 -4.08 10.47 7.10
N CYS A 32 -4.99 11.41 7.41
CA CYS A 32 -5.28 12.54 6.55
C CYS A 32 -4.54 13.76 7.09
N TYR A 33 -3.73 14.37 6.24
CA TYR A 33 -3.20 15.70 6.50
C TYR A 33 -4.21 16.69 5.94
N ASP A 34 -4.77 17.53 6.81
CA ASP A 34 -5.75 18.54 6.45
C ASP A 34 -5.08 19.90 6.45
N TYR A 35 -5.09 20.55 5.29
CA TYR A 35 -4.61 21.90 5.11
C TYR A 35 -5.75 22.73 4.51
N PRO A 36 -6.57 23.38 5.37
CA PRO A 36 -7.73 24.12 4.90
C PRO A 36 -7.31 25.35 4.12
N GLY A 37 -7.89 25.55 2.95
CA GLY A 37 -7.61 26.69 2.08
C GLY A 37 -8.35 26.60 0.75
N ARG A 38 -8.27 27.68 -0.02
CA ARG A 38 -8.68 27.70 -1.41
C ARG A 38 -7.44 27.66 -2.29
N PHE A 39 -7.37 26.65 -3.13
CA PHE A 39 -6.26 26.42 -4.04
C PHE A 39 -6.78 26.41 -5.47
N ASP A 40 -6.10 27.14 -6.37
CA ASP A 40 -6.33 27.09 -7.79
C ASP A 40 -5.30 26.13 -8.43
N ASP A 41 -5.61 25.54 -9.57
CA ASP A 41 -4.74 24.64 -10.33
C ASP A 41 -4.26 23.39 -9.56
N CYS A 42 -5.17 22.73 -8.85
CA CYS A 42 -4.87 21.52 -8.09
C CYS A 42 -4.77 20.30 -8.98
N MET A 43 -3.74 19.46 -8.75
CA MET A 43 -3.65 18.11 -9.29
C MET A 43 -3.87 17.08 -8.18
N SER A 44 -4.65 16.03 -8.49
CA SER A 44 -4.89 14.91 -7.58
C SER A 44 -4.12 13.68 -8.06
N PHE A 45 -3.44 13.02 -7.14
CA PHE A 45 -2.71 11.79 -7.39
C PHE A 45 -3.17 10.69 -6.44
N ASP A 46 -3.27 9.47 -6.95
CA ASP A 46 -3.63 8.30 -6.16
C ASP A 46 -2.73 7.12 -6.48
N ILE A 47 -2.35 6.37 -5.45
CA ILE A 47 -1.58 5.13 -5.61
C ILE A 47 -2.56 3.97 -5.73
N THR A 48 -2.69 3.44 -6.93
CA THR A 48 -3.57 2.31 -7.21
C THR A 48 -3.21 1.11 -6.34
N SER A 49 -4.16 0.67 -5.49
CA SER A 49 -4.03 -0.53 -4.65
C SER A 49 -2.76 -0.52 -3.80
N SER A 50 -2.46 0.59 -3.10
CA SER A 50 -1.23 0.83 -2.34
C SER A 50 -0.84 -0.34 -1.42
N TYR A 51 -1.70 -0.77 -0.50
CA TYR A 51 -1.40 -1.83 0.45
C TYR A 51 -1.05 -3.17 -0.19
N PRO A 52 -1.83 -3.67 -1.16
CA PRO A 52 -1.49 -4.89 -1.89
C PRO A 52 -0.13 -4.83 -2.58
N HIS A 53 0.21 -3.69 -3.19
CA HIS A 53 1.52 -3.53 -3.82
C HIS A 53 2.66 -3.58 -2.81
N HIS A 54 2.50 -2.96 -1.64
CA HIS A 54 3.50 -3.04 -0.59
C HIS A 54 3.66 -4.46 -0.04
N ILE A 55 2.56 -5.22 0.11
CA ILE A 55 2.62 -6.64 0.49
C ILE A 55 3.48 -7.43 -0.50
N MET A 56 3.29 -7.23 -1.80
CA MET A 56 4.07 -7.93 -2.83
C MET A 56 5.52 -7.44 -2.91
N MET A 57 5.75 -6.12 -2.80
CA MET A 57 7.07 -5.51 -2.96
C MET A 57 8.02 -5.89 -1.82
N PHE A 58 7.51 -5.84 -0.58
CA PHE A 58 8.29 -6.12 0.61
C PHE A 58 8.18 -7.57 1.10
N ASN A 59 7.47 -8.42 0.37
CA ASN A 59 7.22 -9.81 0.71
C ASN A 59 6.60 -10.00 2.10
N ILE A 60 5.65 -9.13 2.45
CA ILE A 60 5.04 -9.06 3.78
C ILE A 60 4.09 -10.24 3.98
N SER A 61 4.46 -11.13 4.89
CA SER A 61 3.65 -12.28 5.31
C SER A 61 4.08 -12.72 6.71
N PRO A 62 3.19 -13.31 7.53
CA PRO A 62 3.54 -13.71 8.90
C PRO A 62 4.75 -14.63 9.01
N GLU A 63 4.91 -15.57 8.07
CA GLU A 63 6.00 -16.53 8.04
C GLU A 63 7.31 -15.97 7.51
N THR A 64 7.29 -14.81 6.85
CA THR A 64 8.50 -14.15 6.33
C THR A 64 9.08 -13.12 7.29
N VAL A 65 8.41 -12.84 8.42
CA VAL A 65 8.86 -11.84 9.40
C VAL A 65 10.19 -12.22 10.02
N VAL A 66 11.17 -11.33 9.90
CA VAL A 66 12.46 -11.40 10.59
C VAL A 66 12.58 -10.20 11.52
N ARG A 67 12.62 -10.46 12.84
CA ARG A 67 12.88 -9.45 13.84
C ARG A 67 14.40 -9.35 14.08
N HIS A 68 14.91 -8.14 14.14
CA HIS A 68 16.34 -7.85 14.35
C HIS A 68 17.25 -8.55 13.31
N PRO A 69 17.04 -8.34 12.00
CA PRO A 69 17.87 -8.97 10.98
C PRO A 69 19.33 -8.51 11.12
N THR A 70 20.25 -9.42 10.86
CA THR A 70 21.69 -9.12 10.90
C THR A 70 22.11 -8.27 9.70
N LYS A 71 23.19 -7.51 9.84
CA LYS A 71 23.75 -6.74 8.70
C LYS A 71 24.04 -7.63 7.49
N ALA A 72 24.58 -8.82 7.72
CA ALA A 72 24.87 -9.79 6.66
C ALA A 72 23.61 -10.20 5.87
N GLN A 73 22.50 -10.43 6.56
CA GLN A 73 21.21 -10.77 5.90
C GLN A 73 20.63 -9.62 5.08
N ILE A 74 20.86 -8.39 5.52
CA ILE A 74 20.42 -7.21 4.79
C ILE A 74 21.32 -6.99 3.56
N GLU A 75 22.63 -7.04 3.72
CA GLU A 75 23.61 -6.83 2.65
C GLU A 75 23.57 -7.93 1.59
N SER A 76 23.30 -9.17 1.97
CA SER A 76 23.07 -10.29 1.03
C SER A 76 21.77 -10.17 0.25
N GLY A 77 20.83 -9.32 0.68
CA GLY A 77 19.49 -9.21 0.09
C GLY A 77 18.56 -10.37 0.44
N GLU A 78 18.94 -11.22 1.41
CA GLU A 78 18.08 -12.29 1.94
C GLU A 78 16.85 -11.72 2.65
N VAL A 79 17.01 -10.57 3.32
CA VAL A 79 15.95 -9.87 4.04
C VAL A 79 15.70 -8.51 3.42
N ILE A 80 14.44 -8.22 3.12
CA ILE A 80 13.97 -6.92 2.68
C ILE A 80 13.56 -6.14 3.92
N MET A 81 14.24 -5.02 4.20
CA MET A 81 13.88 -4.17 5.33
C MET A 81 12.57 -3.45 5.09
N SER A 82 11.70 -3.48 6.08
CA SER A 82 10.56 -2.59 6.14
C SER A 82 10.95 -1.27 6.83
N ASP A 83 10.11 -0.25 6.68
CA ASP A 83 10.30 1.01 7.41
C ASP A 83 9.89 0.93 8.89
N VAL A 84 9.50 -0.24 9.37
CA VAL A 84 9.36 -0.52 10.80
C VAL A 84 10.71 -0.87 11.35
N ALA A 85 11.14 -0.17 12.41
CA ALA A 85 12.42 -0.41 13.03
C ALA A 85 12.59 -1.89 13.41
N GLU A 86 13.72 -2.48 13.05
CA GLU A 86 14.13 -3.84 13.41
C GLU A 86 13.24 -4.96 12.81
N VAL A 87 12.38 -4.66 11.85
CA VAL A 87 11.54 -5.66 11.18
C VAL A 87 11.84 -5.69 9.69
N GLY A 88 12.22 -6.85 9.20
CA GLY A 88 12.37 -7.15 7.78
C GLY A 88 11.55 -8.38 7.39
N PHE A 89 11.57 -8.72 6.12
CA PHE A 89 10.87 -9.85 5.55
C PHE A 89 11.81 -10.68 4.68
N LEU A 90 11.79 -12.00 4.84
CA LEU A 90 12.57 -12.91 4.00
C LEU A 90 12.16 -12.77 2.53
N ARG A 91 13.16 -12.74 1.67
CA ARG A 91 12.95 -12.81 0.22
C ARG A 91 12.76 -14.28 -0.18
N THR A 92 11.53 -14.70 -0.32
CA THR A 92 11.15 -16.05 -0.76
C THR A 92 9.99 -15.97 -1.73
N ASP A 93 9.92 -16.94 -2.65
CA ASP A 93 8.81 -17.03 -3.61
C ASP A 93 7.58 -17.74 -3.01
N ASP A 94 7.74 -18.40 -1.86
CA ASP A 94 6.69 -19.20 -1.20
C ASP A 94 5.85 -18.41 -0.18
N ALA A 95 6.02 -17.09 -0.10
CA ALA A 95 5.29 -16.26 0.84
C ALA A 95 3.77 -16.29 0.59
N ILE A 96 3.01 -16.61 1.63
CA ILE A 96 1.55 -16.88 1.52
C ILE A 96 0.79 -15.63 1.08
N LEU A 97 0.90 -14.51 1.82
CA LEU A 97 0.12 -13.31 1.52
C LEU A 97 0.48 -12.68 0.16
N PRO A 98 1.75 -12.48 -0.20
CA PRO A 98 2.14 -12.00 -1.51
C PRO A 98 1.61 -12.87 -2.65
N ASN A 99 1.65 -14.19 -2.50
CA ASN A 99 1.17 -15.12 -3.53
C ASN A 99 -0.34 -15.09 -3.69
N ILE A 100 -1.10 -15.01 -2.58
CA ILE A 100 -2.56 -14.81 -2.63
C ILE A 100 -2.88 -13.50 -3.33
N VAL A 101 -2.20 -12.42 -2.96
CA VAL A 101 -2.43 -11.09 -3.55
C VAL A 101 -2.11 -11.11 -5.05
N LYS A 102 -0.96 -11.63 -5.47
CA LYS A 102 -0.58 -11.77 -6.89
C LYS A 102 -1.64 -12.54 -7.69
N LYS A 103 -2.09 -13.69 -7.17
CA LYS A 103 -3.11 -14.53 -7.82
C LYS A 103 -4.43 -13.77 -7.98
N VAL A 104 -4.93 -13.15 -6.91
CA VAL A 104 -6.22 -12.45 -6.95
C VAL A 104 -6.13 -11.20 -7.83
N PHE A 105 -4.98 -10.53 -7.90
CA PHE A 105 -4.74 -9.43 -8.84
C PHE A 105 -4.81 -9.89 -10.29
N ALA A 106 -4.14 -10.99 -10.63
CA ALA A 106 -4.19 -11.54 -11.97
C ALA A 106 -5.62 -11.91 -12.39
N GLU A 107 -6.36 -12.58 -11.49
CA GLU A 107 -7.76 -12.91 -11.73
C GLU A 107 -8.65 -11.67 -11.89
N ARG A 108 -8.41 -10.62 -11.07
CA ARG A 108 -9.13 -9.36 -11.18
C ARG A 108 -8.90 -8.68 -12.52
N LYS A 109 -7.66 -8.69 -13.02
CA LYS A 109 -7.31 -8.13 -14.32
C LYS A 109 -8.10 -8.81 -15.44
N ILE A 110 -8.17 -10.15 -15.45
CA ILE A 110 -8.94 -10.91 -16.43
C ILE A 110 -10.41 -10.49 -16.44
N TRP A 111 -11.02 -10.34 -15.25
CA TRP A 111 -12.43 -9.91 -15.18
C TRP A 111 -12.65 -8.46 -15.59
N LYS A 112 -11.65 -7.60 -15.35
CA LYS A 112 -11.71 -6.20 -15.79
C LYS A 112 -11.59 -6.10 -17.32
N ASP A 113 -10.72 -6.88 -17.93
CA ASP A 113 -10.55 -6.90 -19.39
C ASP A 113 -11.85 -7.43 -20.06
N LYS A 114 -12.49 -8.48 -19.51
CA LYS A 114 -13.78 -8.99 -19.96
C LYS A 114 -14.94 -7.99 -19.76
N GLU A 115 -14.92 -7.21 -18.69
CA GLU A 115 -15.89 -6.12 -18.45
C GLU A 115 -15.81 -5.07 -19.56
N GLU A 116 -14.59 -4.70 -19.97
CA GLU A 116 -14.39 -3.74 -21.06
C GLU A 116 -14.83 -4.31 -22.42
N GLU A 117 -14.51 -5.57 -22.70
CA GLU A 117 -14.98 -6.27 -23.90
C GLU A 117 -16.52 -6.32 -23.98
N ALA A 118 -17.18 -6.69 -22.88
CA ALA A 118 -18.64 -6.73 -22.80
C ALA A 118 -19.27 -5.35 -23.00
N LYS A 119 -18.65 -4.32 -22.43
CA LYS A 119 -19.08 -2.92 -22.59
C LYS A 119 -19.00 -2.47 -24.05
N ILE A 120 -17.91 -2.79 -24.74
CA ILE A 120 -17.74 -2.48 -26.17
C ILE A 120 -18.78 -3.24 -27.02
N ALA A 121 -19.08 -4.50 -26.66
CA ALA A 121 -20.08 -5.31 -27.34
C ALA A 121 -21.55 -4.88 -27.04
N GLY A 122 -21.76 -4.03 -26.04
CA GLY A 122 -23.10 -3.60 -25.59
C GLY A 122 -23.86 -4.66 -24.79
N ASP A 123 -23.18 -5.74 -24.35
CA ASP A 123 -23.78 -6.81 -23.55
C ASP A 123 -23.81 -6.40 -22.06
N LYS A 124 -24.95 -5.85 -21.65
CA LYS A 124 -25.18 -5.34 -20.29
C LYS A 124 -25.16 -6.43 -19.23
N ASP A 125 -25.62 -7.62 -19.54
CA ASP A 125 -25.66 -8.72 -18.55
C ASP A 125 -24.26 -9.24 -18.26
N MET A 126 -23.46 -9.42 -19.31
CA MET A 126 -22.06 -9.82 -19.17
C MET A 126 -21.23 -8.72 -18.52
N GLU A 127 -21.43 -7.44 -18.87
CA GLU A 127 -20.78 -6.28 -18.23
C GLU A 127 -21.02 -6.30 -16.71
N ASN A 128 -22.29 -6.44 -16.28
CA ASN A 128 -22.65 -6.49 -14.86
C ASN A 128 -22.06 -7.70 -14.15
N LEU A 129 -22.04 -8.87 -14.77
CA LEU A 129 -21.43 -10.07 -14.23
C LEU A 129 -19.92 -9.87 -14.00
N CYS A 130 -19.23 -9.38 -15.01
CA CYS A 130 -17.78 -9.13 -14.94
C CYS A 130 -17.45 -8.06 -13.92
N HIS A 131 -18.25 -6.97 -13.87
CA HIS A 131 -18.13 -5.93 -12.84
C HIS A 131 -18.21 -6.50 -11.43
N ASN A 132 -19.24 -7.29 -11.12
CA ASN A 132 -19.41 -7.90 -9.81
C ASN A 132 -18.26 -8.83 -9.46
N ARG A 133 -17.76 -9.61 -10.42
CA ARG A 133 -16.60 -10.50 -10.23
C ARG A 133 -15.33 -9.73 -9.91
N GLN A 134 -14.99 -8.69 -10.69
CA GLN A 134 -13.79 -7.90 -10.43
C GLN A 134 -13.88 -7.10 -9.13
N MET A 135 -15.08 -6.61 -8.75
CA MET A 135 -15.29 -5.92 -7.47
C MET A 135 -15.14 -6.86 -6.28
N THR A 136 -15.64 -8.10 -6.35
CA THR A 136 -15.41 -9.13 -5.32
C THR A 136 -13.90 -9.36 -5.11
N LYS A 137 -13.14 -9.48 -6.20
CA LYS A 137 -11.67 -9.63 -6.11
C LYS A 137 -11.01 -8.41 -5.47
N LYS A 138 -11.47 -7.18 -5.79
CA LYS A 138 -11.00 -5.94 -5.16
C LYS A 138 -11.23 -5.96 -3.64
N LEU A 139 -12.40 -6.42 -3.19
CA LEU A 139 -12.70 -6.52 -1.77
C LEU A 139 -11.78 -7.52 -1.06
N ILE A 140 -11.55 -8.70 -1.66
CA ILE A 140 -10.64 -9.71 -1.12
C ILE A 140 -9.23 -9.13 -0.95
N ILE A 141 -8.68 -8.49 -1.98
CA ILE A 141 -7.34 -7.90 -1.94
C ILE A 141 -7.23 -6.85 -0.83
N ASN A 142 -8.23 -5.98 -0.70
CA ASN A 142 -8.22 -4.93 0.31
C ASN A 142 -8.41 -5.47 1.74
N SER A 143 -9.07 -6.62 1.90
CA SER A 143 -9.27 -7.24 3.22
C SER A 143 -8.01 -7.90 3.79
N VAL A 144 -7.00 -8.17 2.98
CA VAL A 144 -5.73 -8.81 3.43
C VAL A 144 -5.07 -8.04 4.57
N TYR A 145 -5.09 -6.70 4.50
CA TYR A 145 -4.60 -5.86 5.60
C TYR A 145 -5.42 -6.08 6.89
N GLY A 146 -6.76 -6.09 6.79
CA GLY A 146 -7.64 -6.30 7.94
C GLY A 146 -7.44 -7.66 8.60
N VAL A 147 -7.16 -8.69 7.81
CA VAL A 147 -6.84 -10.05 8.29
C VAL A 147 -5.59 -10.06 9.17
N SER A 148 -4.56 -9.27 8.83
CA SER A 148 -3.34 -9.16 9.61
C SER A 148 -3.56 -8.51 10.99
N LEU A 149 -4.66 -7.79 11.18
CA LEU A 149 -5.06 -7.16 12.45
C LEU A 149 -6.10 -7.95 13.24
N ALA A 150 -6.73 -8.94 12.64
CA ALA A 150 -7.79 -9.73 13.27
C ALA A 150 -7.20 -10.84 14.15
N GLY A 151 -7.17 -10.64 15.48
CA GLY A 151 -6.54 -11.55 16.43
C GLY A 151 -7.12 -12.98 16.46
N SER A 152 -8.31 -13.17 15.90
CA SER A 152 -8.95 -14.50 15.74
C SER A 152 -8.54 -15.23 14.45
N PHE A 153 -7.74 -14.61 13.59
CA PHE A 153 -7.36 -15.14 12.28
C PHE A 153 -5.97 -15.76 12.34
N HIS A 154 -5.76 -16.89 11.64
CA HIS A 154 -4.47 -17.57 11.61
C HIS A 154 -3.32 -16.73 11.02
N LEU A 155 -3.63 -15.72 10.21
CA LEU A 155 -2.66 -14.80 9.61
C LEU A 155 -2.49 -13.50 10.42
N TYR A 156 -2.98 -13.48 11.67
CA TYR A 156 -2.78 -12.34 12.56
C TYR A 156 -1.29 -12.13 12.83
N ASN A 157 -0.80 -10.95 12.45
CA ASN A 157 0.56 -10.53 12.77
C ASN A 157 0.63 -8.99 12.79
N PRO A 158 0.77 -8.39 13.97
CA PRO A 158 0.84 -6.92 14.11
C PRO A 158 2.02 -6.28 13.38
N ASP A 159 3.15 -7.00 13.25
CA ASP A 159 4.34 -6.48 12.56
C ASP A 159 4.07 -6.36 11.04
N CYS A 160 3.36 -7.33 10.46
CA CYS A 160 2.90 -7.24 9.07
C CYS A 160 1.98 -6.03 8.86
N ALA A 161 0.99 -5.85 9.73
CA ALA A 161 0.05 -4.73 9.63
C ALA A 161 0.75 -3.36 9.76
N ARG A 162 1.69 -3.24 10.72
CA ARG A 162 2.51 -2.04 10.88
C ARG A 162 3.37 -1.77 9.65
N ALA A 163 4.02 -2.81 9.11
CA ALA A 163 4.86 -2.70 7.93
C ALA A 163 4.07 -2.23 6.72
N ILE A 164 2.89 -2.80 6.43
CA ILE A 164 2.03 -2.39 5.32
C ILE A 164 1.71 -0.90 5.40
N CYS A 165 1.24 -0.42 6.55
CA CYS A 165 0.88 0.98 6.73
C CYS A 165 2.09 1.91 6.66
N ARG A 166 3.22 1.51 7.27
CA ARG A 166 4.41 2.35 7.32
C ARG A 166 5.07 2.46 5.96
N CYS A 167 5.28 1.33 5.26
CA CYS A 167 5.83 1.33 3.91
C CYS A 167 4.96 2.17 2.96
N ALA A 168 3.64 2.06 3.04
CA ALA A 168 2.74 2.87 2.22
C ALA A 168 2.89 4.38 2.49
N ARG A 169 3.00 4.78 3.75
CA ARG A 169 3.20 6.19 4.11
C ARG A 169 4.55 6.74 3.66
N VAL A 170 5.62 5.96 3.85
CA VAL A 170 6.97 6.37 3.44
C VAL A 170 7.05 6.49 1.93
N THR A 171 6.52 5.51 1.19
CA THR A 171 6.46 5.58 -0.27
C THR A 171 5.71 6.81 -0.75
N LEU A 172 4.57 7.12 -0.15
CA LEU A 172 3.78 8.31 -0.51
C LEU A 172 4.56 9.60 -0.22
N ARG A 173 5.19 9.70 0.96
CA ARG A 173 6.02 10.83 1.36
C ARG A 173 7.19 11.04 0.41
N ASP A 174 7.93 9.96 0.14
CA ASP A 174 9.12 10.00 -0.71
C ASP A 174 8.77 10.33 -2.17
N TRP A 175 7.59 9.87 -2.63
CA TRP A 175 7.08 10.23 -3.94
C TRP A 175 6.70 11.71 -4.00
N LEU A 176 5.96 12.22 -3.01
CA LEU A 176 5.60 13.65 -2.92
C LEU A 176 6.86 14.53 -2.88
N SER A 177 7.90 14.13 -2.13
CA SER A 177 9.16 14.88 -2.04
C SER A 177 9.95 14.95 -3.35
N LYS A 178 9.66 14.07 -4.32
CA LYS A 178 10.29 14.06 -5.65
C LYS A 178 9.47 14.79 -6.70
N CYS A 179 8.17 14.95 -6.47
CA CYS A 179 7.26 15.64 -7.39
C CYS A 179 7.17 17.15 -7.11
N CYS A 180 7.72 17.60 -5.98
CA CYS A 180 7.74 18.98 -5.51
C CYS A 180 9.17 19.44 -5.31
#